data_eb2ad73f958f25d9b278e552c4d06e65
#
_entry.id   eb2ad73f958f25d9b278e552c4d06e65
#
_cell.length_a   1.000
_cell.length_b   1.000
_cell.length_c   1.000
_cell.angle_alpha   90.00
_cell.angle_beta   90.00
_cell.angle_gamma   90.00
#
_symmetry.space_group_name_H-M   'P 1'
#
loop_
_entity.id
_entity.type
_entity.pdbx_description
1 polymer ?
#
loop_
_entity_poly.entity_id
_entity_poly.type
_entity_poly.pdbx_seq_one_letter_code
_entity_poly.pdbx_strand_id
1 'polypeptide(L)'
;MRNRTNGIQVLSAAALATALLFAGCGQKANRQGSANGSETAQTESANEARETYAYQAEEADSNGFRHFKDAAGRDVSVKKDLTKVAVLSSDAQSYLYMIAPEKLVSVWQEPKAEDYVPSAYANLPAIGKNKASDQKAALLSYQPEVILYMSNGNEKETGTGAMADKLQADFGVPVVEIDSSFAGQGNAFRMLGDLLGKRERGEELAAYTDDVYRRVTAVAEKEKKKEKKLICFRGSMENEVLLKSAKTSEVINLLADNVVEMQGTEAQQRGGSMILEAADVKQLNPDVILTDTANFLNQMNSDSSWQEIPAIKNTQVYLIPSRPHSWVLSPAQYPIGAIWLANTLYPKQANFDLEKEIRQYFKTCYGKDLSAEEYQNLLSPQENRQ
;
A
#
# COMPACT_ATOMS: atom_id res chain seq x y z
N MET A 1 43.36 -0.92 -20.42
CA MET A 1 42.05 -0.27 -20.14
C MET A 1 41.31 -1.18 -19.17
N ARG A 2 41.28 -0.83 -17.90
CA ARG A 2 40.62 -1.62 -16.85
C ARG A 2 39.27 -0.97 -16.53
N ASN A 3 38.19 -1.64 -16.91
CA ASN A 3 36.83 -1.28 -16.51
C ASN A 3 36.68 -1.53 -15.00
N ARG A 4 36.46 -0.47 -14.25
CA ARG A 4 35.94 -0.56 -12.88
C ARG A 4 34.43 -0.48 -12.97
N THR A 5 33.77 -1.61 -12.93
CA THR A 5 32.34 -1.72 -12.59
C THR A 5 32.19 -1.52 -11.09
N ASN A 6 31.69 -0.37 -10.68
CA ASN A 6 31.23 -0.16 -9.29
C ASN A 6 29.89 -0.87 -9.15
N GLY A 7 29.92 -2.09 -8.63
CA GLY A 7 28.70 -2.80 -8.28
C GLY A 7 28.05 -2.16 -7.06
N ILE A 8 26.79 -1.76 -7.19
CA ILE A 8 25.93 -1.43 -6.06
C ILE A 8 25.64 -2.74 -5.35
N GLN A 9 26.22 -2.91 -4.16
CA GLN A 9 25.94 -4.06 -3.31
C GLN A 9 24.57 -3.86 -2.66
N VAL A 10 23.66 -4.76 -2.95
CA VAL A 10 22.45 -4.97 -2.16
C VAL A 10 22.91 -5.55 -0.82
N LEU A 11 23.03 -4.70 0.19
CA LEU A 11 23.36 -5.13 1.54
C LEU A 11 22.15 -5.79 2.18
N SER A 12 22.17 -7.11 2.24
CA SER A 12 21.39 -7.86 3.23
C SER A 12 21.96 -7.50 4.61
N ALA A 13 21.12 -6.90 5.45
CA ALA A 13 21.50 -6.49 6.80
C ALA A 13 21.72 -7.71 7.69
N ALA A 14 22.97 -8.13 7.82
CA ALA A 14 23.43 -8.96 8.92
C ALA A 14 24.38 -8.12 9.76
N ALA A 15 23.91 -7.56 10.88
CA ALA A 15 24.71 -6.75 11.78
C ALA A 15 25.15 -7.54 13.01
N LEU A 16 26.43 -7.61 13.24
CA LEU A 16 27.06 -8.06 14.49
C LEU A 16 27.03 -6.91 15.52
N ALA A 17 26.59 -7.22 16.72
CA ALA A 17 26.56 -6.31 17.86
C ALA A 17 27.92 -6.16 18.51
N THR A 18 28.27 -4.92 18.90
CA THR A 18 29.25 -4.67 20.01
C THR A 18 28.71 -3.54 20.88
N ALA A 19 28.55 -3.84 22.17
CA ALA A 19 28.06 -2.94 23.20
C ALA A 19 29.18 -2.06 23.76
N LEU A 20 28.89 -0.80 24.08
CA LEU A 20 29.61 -0.01 25.08
C LEU A 20 28.61 0.90 25.82
N LEU A 21 28.63 0.70 27.16
CA LEU A 21 27.88 1.47 28.16
C LEU A 21 28.61 2.80 28.47
N PHE A 22 27.88 3.89 28.59
CA PHE A 22 28.20 4.99 29.50
C PHE A 22 26.93 5.65 30.05
N ALA A 23 26.90 5.77 31.37
CA ALA A 23 25.89 6.43 32.16
C ALA A 23 26.23 7.92 32.36
N GLY A 24 25.20 8.75 32.46
CA GLY A 24 25.34 10.16 32.89
C GLY A 24 24.01 10.80 33.22
N CYS A 25 23.78 11.06 34.51
CA CYS A 25 22.67 11.82 35.10
C CYS A 25 22.78 13.34 34.87
N GLY A 26 21.62 14.03 34.82
CA GLY A 26 21.56 15.48 35.08
C GLY A 26 20.27 16.20 34.69
N GLN A 27 19.43 16.36 35.68
CA GLN A 27 18.55 17.50 36.06
C GLN A 27 17.64 18.26 35.09
N LYS A 28 16.41 18.46 35.61
CA LYS A 28 15.24 19.20 35.18
C LYS A 28 15.47 20.71 35.00
N ALA A 29 14.81 21.29 34.03
CA ALA A 29 14.20 22.64 34.13
C ALA A 29 12.93 22.73 33.29
N ASN A 30 11.91 23.23 33.95
CA ASN A 30 10.53 23.42 33.51
C ASN A 30 10.40 24.73 32.73
N ARG A 31 9.75 24.73 31.54
CA ARG A 31 9.04 25.91 31.00
C ARG A 31 7.90 25.48 30.08
N GLN A 32 6.70 25.83 30.51
CA GLN A 32 5.47 25.76 29.72
C GLN A 32 5.52 26.76 28.56
N GLY A 33 5.02 26.33 27.40
CA GLY A 33 4.74 27.16 26.24
C GLY A 33 3.89 26.37 25.25
N SER A 34 2.61 26.72 25.23
CA SER A 34 1.52 26.14 24.44
C SER A 34 1.77 26.17 22.92
N ALA A 35 1.77 25.01 22.28
CA ALA A 35 1.46 24.83 20.86
C ALA A 35 1.13 23.33 20.61
N ASN A 36 -0.01 22.86 21.10
CA ASN A 36 -0.53 21.54 20.83
C ASN A 36 -1.99 21.69 20.40
N GLY A 37 -2.25 21.65 19.09
CA GLY A 37 -3.60 21.74 18.57
C GLY A 37 -3.85 20.98 17.26
N SER A 38 -2.79 20.55 16.57
CA SER A 38 -2.94 19.96 15.20
C SER A 38 -2.49 18.50 15.07
N GLU A 39 -1.68 17.98 15.98
CA GLU A 39 -1.10 16.63 15.85
C GLU A 39 -1.93 15.54 16.52
N THR A 40 -2.60 15.87 17.61
CA THR A 40 -3.57 14.97 18.25
C THR A 40 -4.81 14.73 17.39
N ALA A 41 -5.23 15.73 16.61
CA ALA A 41 -6.43 15.63 15.78
C ALA A 41 -6.32 14.62 14.63
N GLN A 42 -5.13 14.39 14.06
CA GLN A 42 -4.97 13.41 12.94
C GLN A 42 -4.84 11.98 13.43
N THR A 43 -4.20 11.74 14.57
CA THR A 43 -4.13 10.41 15.20
C THR A 43 -5.43 10.05 15.91
N GLU A 44 -6.09 11.02 16.52
CA GLU A 44 -7.43 10.85 17.07
C GLU A 44 -8.47 10.66 15.96
N SER A 45 -8.39 11.41 14.84
CA SER A 45 -9.25 11.23 13.66
C SER A 45 -9.07 9.87 12.97
N ALA A 46 -7.84 9.31 12.89
CA ALA A 46 -7.62 7.98 12.37
C ALA A 46 -8.12 6.88 13.33
N ASN A 47 -8.00 7.09 14.64
CA ASN A 47 -8.55 6.20 15.64
C ASN A 47 -10.07 6.35 15.77
N GLU A 48 -10.60 7.57 15.72
CA GLU A 48 -12.04 7.82 15.71
C GLU A 48 -12.69 7.28 14.41
N ALA A 49 -12.03 7.39 13.24
CA ALA A 49 -12.52 6.77 12.01
C ALA A 49 -12.51 5.24 12.11
N ARG A 50 -11.59 4.64 12.88
CA ARG A 50 -11.55 3.21 13.16
C ARG A 50 -12.68 2.76 14.10
N GLU A 51 -13.09 3.60 15.06
CA GLU A 51 -14.24 3.33 15.93
C GLU A 51 -15.59 3.58 15.23
N THR A 52 -15.64 4.50 14.25
CA THR A 52 -16.88 4.86 13.55
C THR A 52 -17.22 3.96 12.37
N TYR A 53 -16.24 3.26 11.78
CA TYR A 53 -16.49 2.28 10.72
C TYR A 53 -16.21 0.86 11.22
N ALA A 54 -17.12 0.31 12.01
CA ALA A 54 -17.17 -1.13 12.26
C ALA A 54 -18.25 -1.72 11.35
N TYR A 55 -17.84 -2.55 10.39
CA TYR A 55 -18.79 -3.30 9.58
C TYR A 55 -19.73 -4.10 10.49
N GLN A 56 -21.01 -3.87 10.33
CA GLN A 56 -22.04 -4.66 11.02
C GLN A 56 -22.76 -5.50 9.98
N ALA A 57 -22.69 -6.81 10.15
CA ALA A 57 -23.41 -7.72 9.31
C ALA A 57 -24.92 -7.58 9.55
N GLU A 58 -25.68 -7.33 8.49
CA GLU A 58 -27.14 -7.39 8.56
C GLU A 58 -27.63 -8.71 7.95
N GLU A 59 -28.66 -9.27 8.56
CA GLU A 59 -29.37 -10.43 7.97
C GLU A 59 -30.07 -9.99 6.67
N ALA A 60 -30.25 -10.95 5.76
CA ALA A 60 -30.95 -10.66 4.53
C ALA A 60 -32.45 -10.39 4.78
N ASP A 61 -32.98 -9.43 4.04
CA ASP A 61 -34.40 -9.15 3.99
C ASP A 61 -35.22 -10.30 3.35
N SER A 62 -36.55 -10.17 3.32
CA SER A 62 -37.45 -11.16 2.71
C SER A 62 -37.25 -11.37 1.21
N ASN A 63 -36.56 -10.45 0.52
CA ASN A 63 -36.23 -10.53 -0.90
C ASN A 63 -34.83 -11.11 -1.15
N GLY A 64 -34.11 -11.47 -0.08
CA GLY A 64 -32.77 -12.04 -0.15
C GLY A 64 -31.67 -11.01 -0.38
N PHE A 65 -31.89 -9.73 -0.02
CA PHE A 65 -30.89 -8.68 -0.08
C PHE A 65 -30.40 -8.31 1.32
N ARG A 66 -29.10 -8.02 1.41
CA ARG A 66 -28.44 -7.49 2.60
C ARG A 66 -28.17 -6.00 2.39
N HIS A 67 -28.42 -5.22 3.42
CA HIS A 67 -28.23 -3.77 3.45
C HIS A 67 -27.15 -3.43 4.47
N PHE A 68 -26.16 -2.65 4.10
CA PHE A 68 -25.08 -2.24 4.99
C PHE A 68 -24.42 -0.95 4.52
N LYS A 69 -23.62 -0.34 5.39
CA LYS A 69 -22.75 0.78 5.01
C LYS A 69 -21.40 0.25 4.53
N ASP A 70 -20.97 0.73 3.35
CA ASP A 70 -19.62 0.44 2.85
C ASP A 70 -18.56 1.37 3.50
N ALA A 71 -17.30 1.24 3.07
CA ALA A 71 -16.20 2.02 3.63
C ALA A 71 -16.33 3.55 3.44
N ALA A 72 -17.12 3.98 2.45
CA ALA A 72 -17.44 5.38 2.22
C ALA A 72 -18.68 5.86 3.02
N GLY A 73 -19.30 4.99 3.82
CA GLY A 73 -20.51 5.26 4.58
C GLY A 73 -21.79 5.26 3.73
N ARG A 74 -21.71 4.74 2.49
CA ARG A 74 -22.86 4.65 1.57
C ARG A 74 -23.74 3.47 1.96
N ASP A 75 -25.06 3.65 1.86
CA ASP A 75 -26.00 2.55 2.00
C ASP A 75 -25.97 1.70 0.73
N VAL A 76 -25.54 0.47 0.83
CA VAL A 76 -25.41 -0.48 -0.28
C VAL A 76 -26.32 -1.68 -0.06
N SER A 77 -26.96 -2.14 -1.14
CA SER A 77 -27.79 -3.33 -1.15
C SER A 77 -27.22 -4.37 -2.11
N VAL A 78 -26.96 -5.57 -1.62
CA VAL A 78 -26.41 -6.68 -2.41
C VAL A 78 -27.16 -7.97 -2.14
N LYS A 79 -27.14 -8.92 -3.06
CA LYS A 79 -27.68 -10.26 -2.84
C LYS A 79 -26.98 -10.96 -1.68
N LYS A 80 -27.69 -11.76 -0.92
CA LYS A 80 -27.15 -12.54 0.20
C LYS A 80 -26.02 -13.48 -0.24
N ASP A 81 -26.25 -14.24 -1.29
CA ASP A 81 -25.36 -15.32 -1.75
C ASP A 81 -24.66 -14.90 -3.06
N LEU A 82 -23.66 -14.04 -2.93
CA LEU A 82 -22.85 -13.58 -4.07
C LEU A 82 -22.01 -14.71 -4.64
N THR A 83 -22.09 -14.91 -5.95
CA THR A 83 -21.34 -15.93 -6.70
C THR A 83 -20.45 -15.32 -7.79
N LYS A 84 -20.80 -14.15 -8.30
CA LYS A 84 -20.14 -13.45 -9.40
C LYS A 84 -19.71 -12.06 -8.96
N VAL A 85 -18.43 -11.90 -8.70
CA VAL A 85 -17.85 -10.66 -8.21
C VAL A 85 -16.89 -10.10 -9.26
N ALA A 86 -17.04 -8.83 -9.59
CA ALA A 86 -16.11 -8.09 -10.42
C ALA A 86 -15.27 -7.12 -9.59
N VAL A 87 -14.14 -6.69 -10.15
CA VAL A 87 -13.22 -5.73 -9.52
C VAL A 87 -12.84 -4.65 -10.53
N LEU A 88 -12.57 -3.42 -10.04
CA LEU A 88 -12.17 -2.29 -10.87
C LEU A 88 -10.76 -1.76 -10.54
N SER A 89 -9.96 -2.53 -9.80
CA SER A 89 -8.56 -2.20 -9.56
C SER A 89 -7.74 -3.46 -9.25
N SER A 90 -6.42 -3.37 -9.39
CA SER A 90 -5.49 -4.43 -9.02
C SER A 90 -5.49 -4.70 -7.51
N ASP A 91 -5.73 -3.68 -6.69
CA ASP A 91 -5.81 -3.85 -5.24
C ASP A 91 -7.08 -4.59 -4.83
N ALA A 92 -8.25 -4.22 -5.35
CA ALA A 92 -9.49 -4.95 -5.13
C ALA A 92 -9.39 -6.40 -5.64
N GLN A 93 -8.71 -6.64 -6.76
CA GLN A 93 -8.40 -7.98 -7.26
C GLN A 93 -7.57 -8.77 -6.24
N SER A 94 -6.54 -8.16 -5.66
CA SER A 94 -5.68 -8.82 -4.68
C SER A 94 -6.45 -9.21 -3.42
N TYR A 95 -7.34 -8.34 -2.93
CA TYR A 95 -8.22 -8.67 -1.80
C TYR A 95 -9.12 -9.86 -2.11
N LEU A 96 -9.69 -9.90 -3.31
CA LEU A 96 -10.55 -11.02 -3.71
C LEU A 96 -9.74 -12.32 -3.89
N TYR A 97 -8.50 -12.26 -4.36
CA TYR A 97 -7.60 -13.42 -4.37
C TYR A 97 -7.34 -13.98 -2.98
N MET A 98 -7.19 -13.11 -1.99
CA MET A 98 -6.91 -13.52 -0.62
C MET A 98 -8.10 -14.18 0.06
N ILE A 99 -9.34 -13.81 -0.31
CA ILE A 99 -10.53 -14.17 0.47
C ILE A 99 -11.48 -15.14 -0.25
N ALA A 100 -11.81 -14.91 -1.51
CA ALA A 100 -12.80 -15.69 -2.28
C ALA A 100 -12.49 -15.68 -3.78
N PRO A 101 -11.32 -16.14 -4.20
CA PRO A 101 -10.88 -16.05 -5.60
C PRO A 101 -11.81 -16.79 -6.58
N GLU A 102 -12.52 -17.83 -6.12
CA GLU A 102 -13.46 -18.60 -6.94
C GLU A 102 -14.70 -17.82 -7.37
N LYS A 103 -14.94 -16.65 -6.76
CA LYS A 103 -16.09 -15.78 -7.12
C LYS A 103 -15.73 -14.74 -8.18
N LEU A 104 -14.44 -14.58 -8.50
CA LEU A 104 -13.96 -13.60 -9.47
C LEU A 104 -14.39 -13.96 -10.89
N VAL A 105 -15.05 -13.04 -11.60
CA VAL A 105 -15.52 -13.27 -12.98
C VAL A 105 -14.58 -12.73 -14.05
N SER A 106 -13.71 -11.80 -13.67
CA SER A 106 -12.68 -11.22 -14.54
C SER A 106 -11.55 -10.69 -13.67
N VAL A 107 -10.36 -10.54 -14.22
CA VAL A 107 -9.22 -9.90 -13.55
C VAL A 107 -9.06 -8.48 -14.06
N TRP A 108 -8.60 -7.58 -13.20
CA TRP A 108 -8.18 -6.25 -13.63
C TRP A 108 -6.89 -6.33 -14.42
N GLN A 109 -5.92 -7.06 -13.87
CA GLN A 109 -4.63 -7.31 -14.49
C GLN A 109 -4.33 -8.81 -14.45
N GLU A 110 -3.84 -9.34 -15.57
CA GLU A 110 -3.40 -10.72 -15.67
C GLU A 110 -2.23 -10.97 -14.70
N PRO A 111 -2.36 -11.96 -13.79
CA PRO A 111 -1.27 -12.29 -12.88
C PRO A 111 -0.13 -12.95 -13.64
N LYS A 112 1.11 -12.60 -13.28
CA LYS A 112 2.31 -13.24 -13.79
C LYS A 112 2.69 -14.42 -12.90
N ALA A 113 3.41 -15.39 -13.43
CA ALA A 113 3.86 -16.57 -12.67
C ALA A 113 4.68 -16.18 -11.42
N GLU A 114 5.51 -15.15 -11.55
CA GLU A 114 6.34 -14.62 -10.48
C GLU A 114 5.59 -13.73 -9.45
N ASP A 115 4.30 -13.52 -9.62
CA ASP A 115 3.47 -12.84 -8.60
C ASP A 115 3.10 -13.77 -7.46
N TYR A 116 3.30 -15.08 -7.65
CA TYR A 116 3.04 -16.15 -6.67
C TYR A 116 1.60 -16.17 -6.13
N VAL A 117 0.66 -15.65 -6.91
CA VAL A 117 -0.77 -15.73 -6.62
C VAL A 117 -1.35 -17.04 -7.20
N PRO A 118 -2.52 -17.52 -6.72
CA PRO A 118 -3.10 -18.77 -7.20
C PRO A 118 -3.31 -18.79 -8.72
N SER A 119 -2.70 -19.74 -9.40
CA SER A 119 -2.74 -19.87 -10.86
C SER A 119 -4.11 -20.25 -11.43
N ALA A 120 -5.03 -20.73 -10.59
CA ALA A 120 -6.40 -21.09 -10.99
C ALA A 120 -7.15 -19.94 -11.68
N TYR A 121 -6.70 -18.70 -11.49
CA TYR A 121 -7.34 -17.48 -12.01
C TYR A 121 -6.57 -16.84 -13.16
N ALA A 122 -5.45 -17.44 -13.60
CA ALA A 122 -4.65 -16.95 -14.72
C ALA A 122 -5.41 -16.94 -16.06
N ASN A 123 -6.47 -17.75 -16.17
CA ASN A 123 -7.29 -17.86 -17.39
C ASN A 123 -8.52 -16.97 -17.40
N LEU A 124 -8.74 -16.14 -16.36
CA LEU A 124 -9.84 -15.19 -16.36
C LEU A 124 -9.52 -14.00 -17.28
N PRO A 125 -10.53 -13.47 -17.98
CA PRO A 125 -10.33 -12.35 -18.91
C PRO A 125 -9.84 -11.10 -18.16
N ALA A 126 -8.76 -10.49 -18.63
CA ALA A 126 -8.22 -9.25 -18.09
C ALA A 126 -8.90 -8.04 -18.74
N ILE A 127 -9.47 -7.15 -17.95
CA ILE A 127 -10.26 -6.01 -18.42
C ILE A 127 -9.57 -4.66 -18.22
N GLY A 128 -8.56 -4.54 -17.37
CA GLY A 128 -7.96 -3.25 -16.98
C GLY A 128 -7.23 -2.52 -18.10
N LYS A 129 -6.77 -3.23 -19.14
CA LYS A 129 -6.11 -2.64 -20.31
C LYS A 129 -7.07 -2.17 -21.39
N ASN A 130 -8.37 -2.48 -21.29
CA ASN A 130 -9.37 -2.09 -22.28
C ASN A 130 -9.63 -0.57 -22.21
N LYS A 131 -10.11 0.03 -23.30
CA LYS A 131 -10.67 1.38 -23.25
C LYS A 131 -11.88 1.39 -22.32
N ALA A 132 -12.18 2.51 -21.66
CA ALA A 132 -13.25 2.59 -20.66
C ALA A 132 -14.62 2.10 -21.16
N SER A 133 -14.98 2.41 -22.44
CA SER A 133 -16.20 1.91 -23.07
C SER A 133 -16.23 0.38 -23.18
N ASP A 134 -15.09 -0.21 -23.53
CA ASP A 134 -14.95 -1.64 -23.77
C ASP A 134 -14.86 -2.40 -22.45
N GLN A 135 -14.25 -1.79 -21.42
CA GLN A 135 -14.20 -2.32 -20.05
C GLN A 135 -15.61 -2.56 -19.51
N LYS A 136 -16.50 -1.55 -19.64
CA LYS A 136 -17.88 -1.66 -19.19
C LYS A 136 -18.63 -2.80 -19.90
N ALA A 137 -18.56 -2.85 -21.22
CA ALA A 137 -19.23 -3.88 -22.01
C ALA A 137 -18.69 -5.29 -21.67
N ALA A 138 -17.37 -5.45 -21.56
CA ALA A 138 -16.73 -6.70 -21.19
C ALA A 138 -17.16 -7.14 -19.79
N LEU A 139 -17.08 -6.26 -18.79
CA LEU A 139 -17.44 -6.57 -17.41
C LEU A 139 -18.91 -7.00 -17.30
N LEU A 140 -19.82 -6.27 -17.91
CA LEU A 140 -21.26 -6.60 -17.88
C LEU A 140 -21.60 -7.91 -18.60
N SER A 141 -20.81 -8.33 -19.59
CA SER A 141 -21.00 -9.62 -20.27
C SER A 141 -20.83 -10.83 -19.35
N TYR A 142 -20.07 -10.69 -18.25
CA TYR A 142 -19.89 -11.72 -17.22
C TYR A 142 -21.01 -11.73 -16.18
N GLN A 143 -21.94 -10.79 -16.24
CA GLN A 143 -23.09 -10.67 -15.34
C GLN A 143 -22.68 -10.63 -13.85
N PRO A 144 -21.82 -9.70 -13.43
CA PRO A 144 -21.46 -9.58 -12.03
C PRO A 144 -22.68 -9.19 -11.19
N GLU A 145 -22.72 -9.69 -9.97
CA GLU A 145 -23.77 -9.39 -8.98
C GLU A 145 -23.38 -8.23 -8.08
N VAL A 146 -22.07 -7.97 -7.99
CA VAL A 146 -21.47 -6.85 -7.26
C VAL A 146 -20.12 -6.49 -7.89
N ILE A 147 -19.75 -5.22 -7.81
CA ILE A 147 -18.44 -4.71 -8.16
C ILE A 147 -17.74 -4.26 -6.88
N LEU A 148 -16.55 -4.78 -6.63
CA LEU A 148 -15.69 -4.29 -5.56
C LEU A 148 -14.78 -3.17 -6.09
N TYR A 149 -14.80 -2.05 -5.41
CA TYR A 149 -14.06 -0.86 -5.75
C TYR A 149 -13.20 -0.41 -4.57
N MET A 150 -12.02 0.08 -4.86
CA MET A 150 -11.11 0.64 -3.87
C MET A 150 -10.61 1.99 -4.39
N SER A 151 -10.92 3.06 -3.67
CA SER A 151 -10.46 4.41 -4.00
C SER A 151 -8.95 4.50 -3.81
N ASN A 152 -8.24 4.95 -4.84
CA ASN A 152 -6.80 5.21 -4.78
C ASN A 152 -6.46 6.69 -4.48
N GLY A 153 -7.48 7.53 -4.25
CA GLY A 153 -7.33 8.94 -3.95
C GLY A 153 -7.00 9.83 -5.15
N ASN A 154 -7.04 9.27 -6.35
CA ASN A 154 -6.76 10.02 -7.60
C ASN A 154 -8.04 10.56 -8.24
N GLU A 155 -9.19 10.30 -7.64
CA GLU A 155 -10.47 10.77 -8.14
C GLU A 155 -10.58 12.28 -8.02
N LYS A 156 -10.93 12.93 -9.12
CA LYS A 156 -11.20 14.37 -9.15
C LYS A 156 -12.53 14.75 -8.52
N GLU A 157 -13.35 13.78 -8.17
CA GLU A 157 -14.67 14.00 -7.61
C GLU A 157 -14.57 14.29 -6.12
N THR A 158 -15.24 15.34 -5.72
CA THR A 158 -15.27 15.83 -4.34
C THR A 158 -16.35 15.13 -3.55
N GLY A 159 -15.96 14.35 -2.57
CA GLY A 159 -16.86 13.70 -1.63
C GLY A 159 -16.56 12.22 -1.44
N THR A 160 -16.69 11.77 -0.22
CA THR A 160 -16.54 10.35 0.13
C THR A 160 -17.61 9.54 -0.57
N GLY A 161 -17.20 8.52 -1.35
CA GLY A 161 -18.13 7.64 -2.08
C GLY A 161 -18.65 8.15 -3.43
N ALA A 162 -18.35 9.41 -3.83
CA ALA A 162 -18.89 9.98 -5.08
C ALA A 162 -18.49 9.16 -6.33
N MET A 163 -17.27 8.63 -6.38
CA MET A 163 -16.84 7.77 -7.47
C MET A 163 -17.56 6.43 -7.47
N ALA A 164 -17.76 5.82 -6.30
CA ALA A 164 -18.48 4.56 -6.19
C ALA A 164 -19.97 4.72 -6.60
N ASP A 165 -20.61 5.85 -6.26
CA ASP A 165 -21.97 6.18 -6.72
C ASP A 165 -22.03 6.33 -8.24
N LYS A 166 -21.06 7.05 -8.81
CA LYS A 166 -20.95 7.20 -10.26
C LYS A 166 -20.75 5.85 -10.96
N LEU A 167 -19.84 5.03 -10.47
CA LEU A 167 -19.61 3.69 -11.02
C LEU A 167 -20.86 2.82 -10.92
N GLN A 168 -21.58 2.87 -9.79
CA GLN A 168 -22.84 2.14 -9.63
C GLN A 168 -23.91 2.60 -10.64
N ALA A 169 -24.04 3.91 -10.85
CA ALA A 169 -24.94 4.46 -11.85
C ALA A 169 -24.52 4.07 -13.28
N ASP A 170 -23.23 4.15 -13.58
CA ASP A 170 -22.68 3.83 -14.90
C ASP A 170 -22.84 2.35 -15.25
N PHE A 171 -22.57 1.44 -14.32
CA PHE A 171 -22.61 -0.01 -14.56
C PHE A 171 -24.00 -0.62 -14.35
N GLY A 172 -24.85 0.00 -13.53
CA GLY A 172 -26.14 -0.55 -13.14
C GLY A 172 -26.03 -1.81 -12.27
N VAL A 173 -24.90 -1.99 -11.59
CA VAL A 173 -24.57 -3.10 -10.69
C VAL A 173 -24.18 -2.49 -9.35
N PRO A 174 -24.57 -3.07 -8.20
CA PRO A 174 -24.13 -2.59 -6.89
C PRO A 174 -22.61 -2.47 -6.84
N VAL A 175 -22.10 -1.34 -6.34
CA VAL A 175 -20.68 -1.09 -6.11
C VAL A 175 -20.45 -0.98 -4.61
N VAL A 176 -19.51 -1.76 -4.09
CA VAL A 176 -19.08 -1.73 -2.69
C VAL A 176 -17.68 -1.12 -2.63
N GLU A 177 -17.54 0.00 -1.92
CA GLU A 177 -16.26 0.61 -1.66
C GLU A 177 -15.58 -0.09 -0.48
N ILE A 178 -14.32 -0.54 -0.71
CA ILE A 178 -13.49 -1.21 0.29
C ILE A 178 -12.56 -0.17 0.90
N ASP A 179 -12.35 -0.22 2.21
CA ASP A 179 -11.35 0.60 2.89
C ASP A 179 -9.93 0.24 2.39
N SER A 180 -9.26 1.22 1.82
CA SER A 180 -7.90 1.09 1.30
C SER A 180 -6.83 1.46 2.33
N SER A 181 -7.21 1.91 3.53
CA SER A 181 -6.26 2.30 4.56
C SER A 181 -5.63 1.08 5.25
N PHE A 182 -4.38 1.20 5.68
CA PHE A 182 -3.72 0.13 6.43
C PHE A 182 -4.40 -0.11 7.78
N ALA A 183 -4.79 0.96 8.45
CA ALA A 183 -5.51 0.88 9.72
C ALA A 183 -6.87 0.19 9.61
N GLY A 184 -7.58 0.37 8.49
CA GLY A 184 -8.90 -0.21 8.23
C GLY A 184 -8.87 -1.58 7.57
N GLN A 185 -7.71 -2.09 7.17
CA GLN A 185 -7.58 -3.31 6.37
C GLN A 185 -8.19 -4.54 7.06
N GLY A 186 -8.00 -4.71 8.37
CA GLY A 186 -8.61 -5.80 9.11
C GLY A 186 -10.15 -5.75 9.05
N ASN A 187 -10.73 -4.56 9.19
CA ASN A 187 -12.17 -4.38 9.06
C ASN A 187 -12.67 -4.64 7.61
N ALA A 188 -11.89 -4.24 6.60
CA ALA A 188 -12.20 -4.56 5.21
C ALA A 188 -12.25 -6.08 4.96
N PHE A 189 -11.32 -6.85 5.52
CA PHE A 189 -11.35 -8.31 5.42
C PHE A 189 -12.54 -8.94 6.15
N ARG A 190 -12.93 -8.42 7.32
CA ARG A 190 -14.15 -8.88 8.04
C ARG A 190 -15.41 -8.62 7.21
N MET A 191 -15.52 -7.41 6.62
CA MET A 191 -16.62 -7.05 5.73
C MET A 191 -16.68 -7.98 4.53
N LEU A 192 -15.58 -8.17 3.82
CA LEU A 192 -15.53 -9.04 2.64
C LEU A 192 -15.78 -10.50 2.99
N GLY A 193 -15.25 -10.98 4.13
CA GLY A 193 -15.47 -12.34 4.61
C GLY A 193 -16.94 -12.62 4.86
N ASP A 194 -17.63 -11.70 5.49
CA ASP A 194 -19.06 -11.83 5.72
C ASP A 194 -19.86 -11.70 4.41
N LEU A 195 -19.56 -10.69 3.61
CA LEU A 195 -20.25 -10.41 2.33
C LEU A 195 -20.14 -11.59 1.35
N LEU A 196 -19.00 -12.25 1.32
CA LEU A 196 -18.68 -13.33 0.39
C LEU A 196 -18.93 -14.74 0.97
N GLY A 197 -19.47 -14.83 2.19
CA GLY A 197 -19.70 -16.12 2.87
C GLY A 197 -18.42 -16.83 3.27
N LYS A 198 -17.36 -16.07 3.59
CA LYS A 198 -16.02 -16.56 3.97
C LYS A 198 -15.57 -15.97 5.32
N ARG A 199 -16.47 -15.94 6.31
CA ARG A 199 -16.23 -15.26 7.60
C ARG A 199 -14.94 -15.71 8.30
N GLU A 200 -14.69 -17.03 8.36
CA GLU A 200 -13.48 -17.56 9.00
C GLU A 200 -12.22 -17.08 8.28
N ARG A 201 -12.23 -17.09 6.94
CA ARG A 201 -11.12 -16.58 6.14
C ARG A 201 -10.94 -15.08 6.30
N GLY A 202 -12.03 -14.32 6.34
CA GLY A 202 -12.01 -12.88 6.59
C GLY A 202 -11.39 -12.55 7.95
N GLU A 203 -11.74 -13.29 9.00
CA GLU A 203 -11.18 -13.09 10.35
C GLU A 203 -9.69 -13.50 10.43
N GLU A 204 -9.28 -14.59 9.76
CA GLU A 204 -7.87 -14.99 9.68
C GLU A 204 -7.01 -13.86 9.08
N LEU A 205 -7.44 -13.29 7.94
CA LEU A 205 -6.75 -12.19 7.27
C LEU A 205 -6.77 -10.90 8.10
N ALA A 206 -7.91 -10.61 8.73
CA ALA A 206 -8.07 -9.46 9.59
C ALA A 206 -7.16 -9.53 10.82
N ALA A 207 -7.14 -10.67 11.52
CA ALA A 207 -6.27 -10.86 12.68
C ALA A 207 -4.78 -10.71 12.31
N TYR A 208 -4.37 -11.24 11.16
CA TYR A 208 -3.00 -11.09 10.65
C TYR A 208 -2.67 -9.62 10.37
N THR A 209 -3.51 -8.91 9.64
CA THR A 209 -3.24 -7.51 9.26
C THR A 209 -3.28 -6.57 10.46
N ASP A 210 -4.22 -6.76 11.37
CA ASP A 210 -4.31 -6.00 12.63
C ASP A 210 -3.07 -6.21 13.51
N ASP A 211 -2.55 -7.45 13.58
CA ASP A 211 -1.30 -7.72 14.32
C ASP A 211 -0.11 -7.01 13.70
N VAL A 212 0.04 -7.08 12.38
CA VAL A 212 1.14 -6.39 11.69
C VAL A 212 1.03 -4.87 11.87
N TYR A 213 -0.16 -4.29 11.68
CA TYR A 213 -0.39 -2.86 11.89
C TYR A 213 0.02 -2.43 13.31
N ARG A 214 -0.44 -3.15 14.33
CA ARG A 214 -0.10 -2.89 15.73
C ARG A 214 1.42 -2.96 15.99
N ARG A 215 2.11 -3.98 15.46
CA ARG A 215 3.57 -4.17 15.64
C ARG A 215 4.36 -3.04 14.97
N VAL A 216 3.98 -2.64 13.76
CA VAL A 216 4.66 -1.56 13.02
C VAL A 216 4.39 -0.20 13.65
N THR A 217 3.16 0.07 14.08
CA THR A 217 2.81 1.30 14.81
C THR A 217 3.63 1.43 16.10
N ALA A 218 3.85 0.34 16.84
CA ALA A 218 4.69 0.35 18.03
C ALA A 218 6.17 0.69 17.73
N VAL A 219 6.69 0.35 16.55
CA VAL A 219 8.02 0.80 16.09
C VAL A 219 8.00 2.29 15.80
N ALA A 220 7.01 2.77 15.03
CA ALA A 220 6.87 4.18 14.67
C ALA A 220 6.76 5.11 15.89
N GLU A 221 6.01 4.69 16.92
CA GLU A 221 5.86 5.44 18.17
C GLU A 221 7.17 5.56 18.95
N LYS A 222 7.97 4.48 19.01
CA LYS A 222 9.27 4.48 19.69
C LYS A 222 10.29 5.39 18.99
N GLU A 223 10.25 5.46 17.68
CA GLU A 223 11.24 6.15 16.86
C GLU A 223 10.90 7.61 16.57
N LYS A 224 9.84 8.15 17.17
CA LYS A 224 9.39 9.53 16.88
C LYS A 224 9.37 9.79 15.36
N LYS A 225 8.62 8.99 14.64
CA LYS A 225 8.42 8.84 13.17
C LYS A 225 8.76 10.04 12.25
N LYS A 226 8.97 11.24 12.80
CA LYS A 226 9.27 12.48 12.08
C LYS A 226 10.77 12.80 11.96
N GLU A 227 11.65 11.95 12.46
CA GLU A 227 13.08 12.23 12.42
C GLU A 227 13.73 11.93 11.06
N LYS A 228 13.17 10.95 10.29
CA LYS A 228 13.71 10.59 8.97
C LYS A 228 12.91 11.23 7.84
N LYS A 229 13.53 12.18 7.14
CA LYS A 229 12.99 12.79 5.93
C LYS A 229 13.08 11.80 4.78
N LEU A 230 11.97 11.54 4.11
CA LEU A 230 11.88 10.56 3.06
C LEU A 230 11.23 11.15 1.81
N ILE A 231 11.74 10.77 0.63
CA ILE A 231 11.11 11.00 -0.67
C ILE A 231 10.91 9.65 -1.34
N CYS A 232 9.74 9.44 -1.93
CA CYS A 232 9.42 8.23 -2.70
C CYS A 232 9.20 8.59 -4.16
N PHE A 233 10.09 8.09 -5.03
CA PHE A 233 9.93 8.14 -6.48
C PHE A 233 9.05 6.98 -6.93
N ARG A 234 8.14 7.24 -7.87
CA ARG A 234 7.17 6.24 -8.33
C ARG A 234 6.88 6.35 -9.83
N GLY A 235 6.36 5.24 -10.36
CA GLY A 235 5.79 5.24 -11.70
C GLY A 235 6.79 5.14 -12.84
N SER A 236 6.27 5.25 -14.06
CA SER A 236 7.05 5.12 -15.28
C SER A 236 7.66 6.43 -15.77
N MET A 237 7.30 7.54 -15.14
CA MET A 237 7.83 8.86 -15.51
C MET A 237 9.08 9.18 -14.71
N GLU A 238 10.03 9.82 -15.36
CA GLU A 238 11.21 10.34 -14.70
C GLU A 238 10.82 11.40 -13.68
N ASN A 239 11.45 11.35 -12.50
CA ASN A 239 11.32 12.35 -11.43
C ASN A 239 9.91 12.49 -10.82
N GLU A 240 9.00 11.54 -11.04
CA GLU A 240 7.70 11.53 -10.38
C GLU A 240 7.85 11.10 -8.91
N VAL A 241 7.42 11.96 -7.99
CA VAL A 241 7.49 11.71 -6.54
C VAL A 241 6.10 11.72 -5.92
N LEU A 242 5.93 10.89 -4.89
CA LEU A 242 4.69 10.75 -4.16
C LEU A 242 4.51 11.89 -3.15
N LEU A 243 3.35 12.55 -3.21
CA LEU A 243 2.98 13.58 -2.24
C LEU A 243 2.70 12.99 -0.85
N LYS A 244 3.03 13.74 0.20
CA LYS A 244 2.67 13.40 1.58
C LYS A 244 1.16 13.19 1.77
N SER A 245 0.36 14.00 1.09
CA SER A 245 -1.12 13.94 1.14
C SER A 245 -1.74 12.80 0.33
N ALA A 246 -0.95 12.06 -0.45
CA ALA A 246 -1.48 10.94 -1.23
C ALA A 246 -1.93 9.79 -0.33
N LYS A 247 -3.09 9.17 -0.60
CA LYS A 247 -3.56 7.99 0.14
C LYS A 247 -2.52 6.87 0.17
N THR A 248 -1.81 6.66 -0.94
CA THR A 248 -0.76 5.64 -1.03
C THR A 248 0.52 5.98 -0.26
N SER A 249 0.62 7.15 0.37
CA SER A 249 1.72 7.51 1.27
C SER A 249 1.56 6.99 2.70
N GLU A 250 0.48 6.28 3.02
CA GLU A 250 0.11 5.92 4.39
C GLU A 250 1.22 5.17 5.13
N VAL A 251 1.78 4.12 4.53
CA VAL A 251 2.87 3.34 5.15
C VAL A 251 4.13 4.19 5.33
N ILE A 252 4.42 5.07 4.38
CA ILE A 252 5.55 6.00 4.48
C ILE A 252 5.29 6.98 5.62
N ASN A 253 4.12 7.62 5.65
CA ASN A 253 3.74 8.60 6.67
C ASN A 253 3.62 7.98 8.06
N LEU A 254 3.34 6.69 8.16
CA LEU A 254 3.36 5.96 9.43
C LEU A 254 4.78 5.87 10.02
N LEU A 255 5.78 5.66 9.17
CA LEU A 255 7.16 5.33 9.59
C LEU A 255 8.18 6.46 9.41
N ALA A 256 7.90 7.46 8.57
CA ALA A 256 8.84 8.54 8.24
C ALA A 256 8.10 9.85 7.95
N ASP A 257 8.85 10.93 7.79
CA ASP A 257 8.34 12.20 7.29
C ASP A 257 8.51 12.26 5.77
N ASN A 258 7.44 11.98 5.01
CA ASN A 258 7.44 12.29 3.59
C ASN A 258 7.48 13.81 3.42
N VAL A 259 8.62 14.35 2.99
CA VAL A 259 8.84 15.80 2.91
C VAL A 259 8.27 16.45 1.63
N VAL A 260 7.60 15.66 0.78
CA VAL A 260 7.02 16.15 -0.48
C VAL A 260 5.62 16.70 -0.21
N GLU A 261 5.52 17.98 0.06
CA GLU A 261 4.27 18.69 0.18
C GLU A 261 3.84 19.28 -1.16
N MET A 262 2.53 19.53 -1.30
CA MET A 262 1.98 20.12 -2.51
C MET A 262 2.55 21.53 -2.74
N GLN A 263 3.30 21.70 -3.81
CA GLN A 263 3.82 22.99 -4.26
C GLN A 263 3.57 23.16 -5.75
N GLY A 264 3.38 24.41 -6.20
CA GLY A 264 3.24 24.74 -7.61
C GLY A 264 1.81 24.66 -8.16
N THR A 265 1.69 24.62 -9.49
CA THR A 265 0.42 24.64 -10.22
C THR A 265 -0.20 23.24 -10.32
N GLU A 266 -1.54 23.16 -10.51
CA GLU A 266 -2.25 21.91 -10.76
C GLU A 266 -1.66 21.09 -11.94
N ALA A 267 -1.03 21.75 -12.91
CA ALA A 267 -0.39 21.12 -14.06
C ALA A 267 0.81 20.22 -13.67
N GLN A 268 1.43 20.46 -12.52
CA GLN A 268 2.56 19.67 -12.01
C GLN A 268 2.10 18.48 -11.13
N GLN A 269 0.80 18.38 -10.86
CA GLN A 269 0.23 17.37 -10.00
C GLN A 269 -0.45 16.28 -10.83
N ARG A 270 -0.20 15.04 -10.47
CA ARG A 270 -0.79 13.85 -11.11
C ARG A 270 -1.26 12.88 -10.03
N GLY A 271 -2.54 12.95 -9.67
CA GLY A 271 -3.14 11.90 -8.85
C GLY A 271 -2.35 11.54 -7.59
N GLY A 272 -1.98 12.54 -6.76
CA GLY A 272 -1.22 12.31 -5.54
C GLY A 272 0.30 12.27 -5.74
N SER A 273 0.80 12.70 -6.91
CA SER A 273 2.23 12.84 -7.19
C SER A 273 2.54 14.18 -7.89
N MET A 274 3.82 14.54 -7.94
CA MET A 274 4.35 15.67 -8.68
C MET A 274 5.73 15.35 -9.27
N ILE A 275 6.20 16.18 -10.20
CA ILE A 275 7.56 16.06 -10.74
C ILE A 275 8.50 16.96 -9.95
N LEU A 276 9.65 16.41 -9.53
CA LEU A 276 10.74 17.16 -8.88
C LEU A 276 12.05 16.96 -9.64
N GLU A 277 12.77 18.05 -9.85
CA GLU A 277 14.12 18.00 -10.38
C GLU A 277 15.16 17.75 -9.27
N ALA A 278 16.38 17.34 -9.63
CA ALA A 278 17.46 17.08 -8.68
C ALA A 278 17.74 18.25 -7.72
N ALA A 279 17.58 19.50 -8.20
CA ALA A 279 17.75 20.68 -7.38
C ALA A 279 16.70 20.81 -6.28
N ASP A 280 15.44 20.47 -6.59
CA ASP A 280 14.33 20.50 -5.62
C ASP A 280 14.52 19.42 -4.56
N VAL A 281 14.90 18.21 -4.99
CA VAL A 281 15.20 17.09 -4.07
C VAL A 281 16.39 17.43 -3.17
N LYS A 282 17.42 18.07 -3.70
CA LYS A 282 18.57 18.54 -2.91
C LYS A 282 18.14 19.58 -1.87
N GLN A 283 17.22 20.48 -2.20
CA GLN A 283 16.69 21.49 -1.26
C GLN A 283 15.85 20.84 -0.14
N LEU A 284 15.05 19.83 -0.46
CA LEU A 284 14.27 19.06 0.53
C LEU A 284 15.18 18.26 1.46
N ASN A 285 16.39 17.96 1.02
CA ASN A 285 17.43 17.28 1.78
C ASN A 285 16.94 16.00 2.48
N PRO A 286 16.49 14.98 1.74
CA PRO A 286 16.02 13.74 2.33
C PRO A 286 17.15 12.93 2.96
N ASP A 287 16.83 12.22 4.04
CA ASP A 287 17.71 11.22 4.65
C ASP A 287 17.66 9.89 3.89
N VAL A 288 16.50 9.59 3.30
CA VAL A 288 16.20 8.34 2.59
C VAL A 288 15.43 8.63 1.31
N ILE A 289 15.78 7.91 0.26
CA ILE A 289 15.02 7.85 -0.99
C ILE A 289 14.51 6.43 -1.19
N LEU A 290 13.20 6.31 -1.47
CA LEU A 290 12.59 5.10 -1.97
C LEU A 290 12.28 5.25 -3.46
N THR A 291 12.29 4.14 -4.19
CA THR A 291 11.77 4.09 -5.57
C THR A 291 11.13 2.73 -5.85
N ASP A 292 10.04 2.72 -6.62
CA ASP A 292 9.41 1.49 -7.10
C ASP A 292 9.87 1.13 -8.53
N THR A 293 10.81 1.90 -9.10
CA THR A 293 11.28 1.71 -10.47
C THR A 293 12.81 1.70 -10.58
N ALA A 294 13.35 0.74 -11.31
CA ALA A 294 14.77 0.68 -11.65
C ALA A 294 15.21 1.83 -12.57
N ASN A 295 14.29 2.44 -13.32
CA ASN A 295 14.61 3.57 -14.21
C ASN A 295 15.18 4.76 -13.45
N PHE A 296 14.59 5.10 -12.30
CA PHE A 296 15.11 6.17 -11.46
C PHE A 296 16.55 5.86 -10.97
N LEU A 297 16.83 4.62 -10.59
CA LEU A 297 18.19 4.21 -10.20
C LEU A 297 19.19 4.41 -11.35
N ASN A 298 18.79 4.07 -12.58
CA ASN A 298 19.63 4.27 -13.76
C ASN A 298 19.87 5.76 -14.05
N GLN A 299 18.83 6.58 -14.00
CA GLN A 299 18.92 8.02 -14.16
C GLN A 299 19.83 8.64 -13.10
N MET A 300 19.61 8.37 -11.85
CA MET A 300 20.41 8.83 -10.71
C MET A 300 21.90 8.50 -10.91
N ASN A 301 22.21 7.33 -11.47
CA ASN A 301 23.58 6.92 -11.72
C ASN A 301 24.21 7.59 -12.96
N SER A 302 23.40 8.02 -13.92
CA SER A 302 23.86 8.59 -15.19
C SER A 302 24.00 10.12 -15.16
N ASP A 303 23.28 10.81 -14.26
CA ASP A 303 23.25 12.26 -14.14
C ASP A 303 23.92 12.72 -12.85
N SER A 304 25.02 13.50 -12.99
CA SER A 304 25.82 14.00 -11.88
C SER A 304 25.08 14.95 -10.94
N SER A 305 23.99 15.59 -11.39
CA SER A 305 23.20 16.50 -10.53
C SER A 305 22.58 15.78 -9.33
N TRP A 306 22.24 14.50 -9.49
CA TRP A 306 21.71 13.65 -8.42
C TRP A 306 22.78 13.23 -7.41
N GLN A 307 24.04 13.08 -7.86
CA GLN A 307 25.12 12.57 -7.03
C GLN A 307 25.46 13.49 -5.84
N GLU A 308 25.00 14.73 -5.85
CA GLU A 308 25.22 15.69 -4.77
C GLU A 308 24.21 15.57 -3.62
N ILE A 309 23.11 14.81 -3.80
CA ILE A 309 22.07 14.62 -2.79
C ILE A 309 22.60 13.72 -1.65
N PRO A 310 22.51 14.15 -0.37
CA PRO A 310 23.07 13.40 0.76
C PRO A 310 22.60 11.96 0.86
N ALA A 311 21.31 11.68 0.66
CA ALA A 311 20.78 10.32 0.67
C ALA A 311 21.48 9.42 -0.37
N ILE A 312 21.82 9.96 -1.56
CA ILE A 312 22.51 9.23 -2.62
C ILE A 312 23.98 9.02 -2.26
N LYS A 313 24.67 10.06 -1.78
CA LYS A 313 26.06 9.95 -1.31
C LYS A 313 26.23 8.91 -0.21
N ASN A 314 25.25 8.81 0.66
CA ASN A 314 25.26 7.91 1.81
C ASN A 314 24.65 6.54 1.49
N THR A 315 24.36 6.25 0.21
CA THR A 315 23.75 4.97 -0.22
C THR A 315 22.43 4.65 0.47
N GLN A 316 21.64 5.68 0.82
CA GLN A 316 20.32 5.56 1.44
C GLN A 316 19.21 5.61 0.39
N VAL A 317 19.37 4.85 -0.69
CA VAL A 317 18.41 4.70 -1.77
C VAL A 317 17.99 3.24 -1.84
N TYR A 318 16.68 3.00 -1.75
CA TYR A 318 16.14 1.66 -1.68
C TYR A 318 15.08 1.44 -2.76
N LEU A 319 15.22 0.33 -3.50
CA LEU A 319 14.20 -0.14 -4.42
C LEU A 319 13.13 -0.90 -3.62
N ILE A 320 11.88 -0.46 -3.77
CA ILE A 320 10.73 -1.10 -3.12
C ILE A 320 10.47 -2.44 -3.81
N PRO A 321 10.38 -3.57 -3.08
CA PRO A 321 9.93 -4.82 -3.68
C PRO A 321 8.52 -4.67 -4.25
N SER A 322 8.26 -5.27 -5.43
CA SER A 322 7.04 -4.99 -6.20
C SER A 322 6.30 -6.23 -6.70
N ARG A 323 6.38 -7.34 -5.97
CA ARG A 323 5.63 -8.56 -6.30
C ARG A 323 4.71 -9.01 -5.17
N PRO A 324 3.42 -9.26 -5.49
CA PRO A 324 2.73 -9.07 -6.78
C PRO A 324 2.54 -7.60 -7.19
N HIS A 325 2.56 -6.66 -6.24
CA HIS A 325 2.48 -5.20 -6.43
C HIS A 325 3.49 -4.50 -5.53
N SER A 326 3.68 -3.19 -5.71
CA SER A 326 4.56 -2.39 -4.86
C SER A 326 4.19 -2.53 -3.38
N TRP A 327 5.16 -3.01 -2.55
CA TRP A 327 4.86 -3.35 -1.16
C TRP A 327 4.47 -2.16 -0.30
N VAL A 328 4.95 -0.98 -0.64
CA VAL A 328 4.71 0.24 0.16
C VAL A 328 3.58 1.09 -0.40
N LEU A 329 3.28 0.95 -1.70
CA LEU A 329 2.33 1.83 -2.41
C LEU A 329 0.99 1.15 -2.72
N SER A 330 0.90 -0.18 -2.60
CA SER A 330 -0.34 -0.93 -2.86
C SER A 330 -1.01 -1.34 -1.54
N PRO A 331 -2.26 -0.95 -1.29
CA PRO A 331 -3.00 -1.33 -0.08
C PRO A 331 -2.94 -2.81 0.24
N ALA A 332 -3.10 -3.68 -0.77
CA ALA A 332 -3.04 -5.12 -0.58
C ALA A 332 -1.70 -5.61 -0.02
N GLN A 333 -0.60 -4.86 -0.21
CA GLN A 333 0.74 -5.23 0.21
C GLN A 333 1.21 -4.51 1.48
N TYR A 334 0.42 -3.60 2.05
CA TYR A 334 0.80 -2.82 3.22
C TYR A 334 1.37 -3.63 4.39
N PRO A 335 0.83 -4.81 4.76
CA PRO A 335 1.39 -5.57 5.87
C PRO A 335 2.87 -5.91 5.67
N ILE A 336 3.23 -6.47 4.51
CA ILE A 336 4.62 -6.83 4.25
C ILE A 336 5.50 -5.61 3.94
N GLY A 337 4.94 -4.60 3.26
CA GLY A 337 5.61 -3.34 2.96
C GLY A 337 5.98 -2.55 4.21
N ALA A 338 5.10 -2.51 5.18
CA ALA A 338 5.33 -1.84 6.44
C ALA A 338 6.41 -2.54 7.28
N ILE A 339 6.41 -3.87 7.33
CA ILE A 339 7.49 -4.67 7.95
C ILE A 339 8.83 -4.40 7.27
N TRP A 340 8.86 -4.47 5.93
CA TRP A 340 10.07 -4.21 5.15
C TRP A 340 10.60 -2.78 5.37
N LEU A 341 9.72 -1.77 5.31
CA LEU A 341 10.11 -0.38 5.49
C LEU A 341 10.58 -0.11 6.93
N ALA A 342 9.90 -0.65 7.94
CA ALA A 342 10.31 -0.53 9.33
C ALA A 342 11.72 -1.11 9.55
N ASN A 343 12.02 -2.29 9.01
CA ASN A 343 13.36 -2.88 9.07
C ASN A 343 14.40 -2.07 8.30
N THR A 344 14.02 -1.47 7.16
CA THR A 344 14.92 -0.63 6.36
C THR A 344 15.28 0.66 7.10
N LEU A 345 14.30 1.32 7.70
CA LEU A 345 14.50 2.59 8.38
C LEU A 345 15.06 2.44 9.80
N TYR A 346 14.63 1.41 10.53
CA TYR A 346 14.87 1.23 11.96
C TYR A 346 15.26 -0.22 12.30
N PRO A 347 16.37 -0.76 11.71
CA PRO A 347 16.70 -2.18 11.81
C PRO A 347 16.89 -2.68 13.25
N LYS A 348 17.34 -1.81 14.17
CA LYS A 348 17.56 -2.18 15.58
C LYS A 348 16.26 -2.25 16.38
N GLN A 349 15.31 -1.39 16.08
CA GLN A 349 14.06 -1.22 16.83
C GLN A 349 12.95 -2.08 16.27
N ALA A 350 12.89 -2.20 14.96
CA ALA A 350 11.96 -3.10 14.26
C ALA A 350 12.35 -4.55 14.52
N ASN A 351 13.59 -4.91 14.21
CA ASN A 351 14.17 -6.23 14.44
C ASN A 351 13.25 -7.40 14.04
N PHE A 352 12.47 -7.21 12.96
CA PHE A 352 11.64 -8.27 12.39
C PHE A 352 12.54 -9.25 11.62
N ASP A 353 12.27 -10.54 11.77
CA ASP A 353 12.83 -11.57 10.89
C ASP A 353 12.14 -11.47 9.52
N LEU A 354 12.77 -10.74 8.60
CA LEU A 354 12.16 -10.40 7.31
C LEU A 354 11.82 -11.64 6.48
N GLU A 355 12.65 -12.69 6.52
CA GLU A 355 12.35 -13.93 5.78
C GLU A 355 11.10 -14.61 6.34
N LYS A 356 11.01 -14.73 7.66
CA LYS A 356 9.85 -15.30 8.32
C LYS A 356 8.59 -14.50 8.03
N GLU A 357 8.65 -13.17 8.11
CA GLU A 357 7.50 -12.29 7.84
C GLU A 357 7.03 -12.39 6.39
N ILE A 358 7.95 -12.40 5.42
CA ILE A 358 7.61 -12.57 4.00
C ILE A 358 6.95 -13.93 3.75
N ARG A 359 7.52 -15.00 4.28
CA ARG A 359 6.94 -16.35 4.14
C ARG A 359 5.56 -16.43 4.78
N GLN A 360 5.40 -15.83 5.96
CA GLN A 360 4.12 -15.79 6.65
C GLN A 360 3.07 -15.00 5.86
N TYR A 361 3.44 -13.85 5.28
CA TYR A 361 2.56 -13.05 4.44
C TYR A 361 2.04 -13.86 3.25
N PHE A 362 2.93 -14.47 2.45
CA PHE A 362 2.52 -15.23 1.29
C PHE A 362 1.71 -16.48 1.66
N LYS A 363 2.06 -17.13 2.77
CA LYS A 363 1.29 -18.26 3.28
C LYS A 363 -0.10 -17.84 3.71
N THR A 364 -0.21 -16.78 4.50
CA THR A 364 -1.49 -16.31 5.04
C THR A 364 -2.35 -15.70 3.94
N CYS A 365 -1.80 -14.81 3.11
CA CYS A 365 -2.59 -14.06 2.13
C CYS A 365 -2.92 -14.87 0.87
N TYR A 366 -1.98 -15.68 0.38
CA TYR A 366 -2.12 -16.37 -0.91
C TYR A 366 -2.07 -17.91 -0.80
N GLY A 367 -1.94 -18.47 0.41
CA GLY A 367 -1.79 -19.91 0.61
C GLY A 367 -0.50 -20.48 0.02
N LYS A 368 0.50 -19.62 -0.25
CA LYS A 368 1.73 -19.98 -0.97
C LYS A 368 2.88 -20.21 0.01
N ASP A 369 3.43 -21.41 -0.01
CA ASP A 369 4.71 -21.71 0.62
C ASP A 369 5.84 -21.36 -0.39
N LEU A 370 6.63 -20.33 -0.05
CA LEU A 370 7.73 -19.88 -0.91
C LEU A 370 8.94 -20.83 -0.82
N SER A 371 9.51 -21.21 -1.96
CA SER A 371 10.84 -21.82 -2.01
C SER A 371 11.94 -20.81 -1.64
N ALA A 372 13.18 -21.27 -1.46
CA ALA A 372 14.31 -20.38 -1.23
C ALA A 372 14.59 -19.47 -2.44
N GLU A 373 14.45 -19.99 -3.64
CA GLU A 373 14.62 -19.23 -4.89
C GLU A 373 13.52 -18.16 -5.05
N GLU A 374 12.25 -18.51 -4.83
CA GLU A 374 11.13 -17.57 -4.91
C GLU A 374 11.29 -16.44 -3.90
N TYR A 375 11.72 -16.73 -2.67
CA TYR A 375 12.03 -15.72 -1.66
C TYR A 375 13.12 -14.75 -2.14
N GLN A 376 14.23 -15.25 -2.69
CA GLN A 376 15.31 -14.41 -3.22
C GLN A 376 14.82 -13.54 -4.40
N ASN A 377 13.98 -14.10 -5.27
CA ASN A 377 13.42 -13.39 -6.41
C ASN A 377 12.49 -12.23 -5.99
N LEU A 378 11.79 -12.33 -4.86
CA LEU A 378 10.95 -11.24 -4.33
C LEU A 378 11.77 -10.00 -3.94
N LEU A 379 13.00 -10.21 -3.44
CA LEU A 379 13.89 -9.14 -2.99
C LEU A 379 14.85 -8.66 -4.07
N SER A 380 14.93 -9.35 -5.20
CA SER A 380 15.79 -8.96 -6.32
C SER A 380 15.25 -7.72 -7.03
N PRO A 381 16.14 -6.84 -7.56
CA PRO A 381 15.72 -5.73 -8.38
C PRO A 381 14.83 -6.21 -9.53
N GLN A 382 13.67 -5.57 -9.68
CA GLN A 382 12.71 -5.91 -10.73
C GLN A 382 12.99 -5.08 -11.97
N GLU A 383 12.98 -5.71 -13.15
CA GLU A 383 12.85 -4.96 -14.40
C GLU A 383 11.47 -4.31 -14.45
N ASN A 384 11.39 -3.10 -14.99
CA ASN A 384 10.16 -2.29 -15.02
C ASN A 384 8.97 -3.09 -15.52
N ARG A 385 7.89 -3.07 -14.75
CA ARG A 385 6.57 -3.46 -15.24
C ARG A 385 6.05 -2.33 -16.13
N GLN A 386 6.16 -2.49 -17.44
CA GLN A 386 5.45 -1.67 -18.42
C GLN A 386 4.01 -2.14 -18.54
#